data_4ae819d0b0a5c17087a6e3127282d07b
#
_entry.id   4ae819d0b0a5c17087a6e3127282d07b
#
_cell.length_a   1.000
_cell.length_b   1.000
_cell.length_c   1.000
_cell.angle_alpha   90.00
_cell.angle_beta   90.00
_cell.angle_gamma   90.00
#
_symmetry.space_group_name_H-M   'P 1'
#
loop_
_entity.id
_entity.type
_entity.pdbx_description
1 polymer ?
#
loop_
_entity_poly.entity_id
_entity_poly.type
_entity_poly.pdbx_seq_one_letter_code
_entity_poly.pdbx_strand_id
1 'polypeptide(L)'
;VPISYRLEDDGINVSVDLNEITESCEKIYRITLMPFFASAKNEDQSSYLFVPSGSGALIYPYEWISDSSKSCSYPVYGDDLQYAQADGDETTNREPVRLPVFGSKNGDSAVCAVIDSGAELASIECNVGNSKFGYSTVYASFNVRGLSSWDSYSDDICDSTVSVSYYPLSGESANYVGIADKYREYLIKDGIKSGSDEKLLSLKIIGGTHTDEQFLGVPYRSLFTTTSLSDALEIIKDISEKTNEAPAVNLVGFGKSGIDVGKVSGNNAISNKFGDKT
;
A
#
# COMPACT_ATOMS: atom_id res chain seq x y z
N VAL A 1 -2.36 19.75 17.68
CA VAL A 1 -1.54 19.03 16.69
C VAL A 1 -0.70 20.06 15.96
N PRO A 2 0.65 20.07 16.10
CA PRO A 2 1.53 20.92 15.30
C PRO A 2 1.61 20.36 13.86
N ILE A 3 1.47 21.28 12.88
CA ILE A 3 1.61 20.94 11.46
C ILE A 3 2.74 21.80 10.90
N SER A 4 3.71 21.15 10.27
CA SER A 4 4.85 21.82 9.63
C SER A 4 4.64 21.89 8.13
N TYR A 5 4.90 23.07 7.56
CA TYR A 5 4.89 23.32 6.12
C TYR A 5 6.29 23.73 5.69
N ARG A 6 6.89 22.98 4.79
CA ARG A 6 8.21 23.27 4.23
C ARG A 6 8.11 23.46 2.72
N LEU A 7 8.48 24.65 2.25
CA LEU A 7 8.60 24.90 0.82
C LEU A 7 9.89 24.21 0.32
N GLU A 8 9.77 23.46 -0.74
CA GLU A 8 10.87 22.82 -1.46
C GLU A 8 11.03 23.47 -2.84
N ASP A 9 12.10 23.14 -3.56
CA ASP A 9 12.42 23.78 -4.85
C ASP A 9 11.31 23.62 -5.89
N ASP A 10 10.60 22.49 -5.84
CA ASP A 10 9.58 22.09 -6.83
C ASP A 10 8.23 21.69 -6.20
N GLY A 11 8.06 21.93 -4.90
CA GLY A 11 6.85 21.50 -4.21
C GLY A 11 6.73 22.02 -2.78
N ILE A 12 5.79 21.45 -2.05
CA ILE A 12 5.57 21.72 -0.64
C ILE A 12 5.46 20.39 0.12
N ASN A 13 6.23 20.25 1.18
CA ASN A 13 6.10 19.14 2.13
C ASN A 13 5.25 19.58 3.32
N VAL A 14 4.31 18.75 3.70
CA VAL A 14 3.45 18.95 4.88
C VAL A 14 3.61 17.76 5.80
N SER A 15 3.97 18.00 7.06
CA SER A 15 4.27 16.94 8.01
C SER A 15 3.71 17.20 9.40
N VAL A 16 3.48 16.11 10.12
CA VAL A 16 3.12 16.07 11.53
C VAL A 16 4.00 15.06 12.23
N ASP A 17 4.76 15.51 13.23
CA ASP A 17 5.41 14.61 14.17
C ASP A 17 4.38 14.14 15.20
N LEU A 18 4.08 12.86 15.20
CA LEU A 18 3.08 12.26 16.08
C LEU A 18 3.50 12.33 17.56
N ASN A 19 4.81 12.37 17.83
CA ASN A 19 5.36 12.50 19.19
C ASN A 19 5.12 13.88 19.80
N GLU A 20 4.89 14.91 18.98
CA GLU A 20 4.59 16.27 19.46
C GLU A 20 3.09 16.49 19.73
N ILE A 21 2.27 15.48 19.51
CA ILE A 21 0.83 15.59 19.73
C ILE A 21 0.54 15.50 21.22
N THR A 22 -0.09 16.54 21.76
CA THR A 22 -0.60 16.54 23.13
C THR A 22 -2.12 16.37 23.09
N GLU A 23 -2.61 15.33 23.73
CA GLU A 23 -4.04 15.06 23.90
C GLU A 23 -4.49 15.51 25.30
N SER A 24 -5.73 15.95 25.42
CA SER A 24 -6.34 16.33 26.70
C SER A 24 -7.48 15.38 27.06
N CYS A 25 -8.70 15.71 26.64
CA CYS A 25 -9.89 14.89 26.91
C CYS A 25 -10.28 13.99 25.74
N GLU A 26 -9.92 14.42 24.52
CA GLU A 26 -10.26 13.73 23.28
C GLU A 26 -9.04 13.04 22.68
N LYS A 27 -9.24 11.83 22.18
CA LYS A 27 -8.20 11.07 21.49
C LYS A 27 -8.26 11.28 20.00
N ILE A 28 -7.09 11.48 19.39
CA ILE A 28 -6.96 11.61 17.94
C ILE A 28 -6.74 10.21 17.34
N TYR A 29 -7.60 9.80 16.44
CA TYR A 29 -7.51 8.51 15.74
C TYR A 29 -7.01 8.66 14.31
N ARG A 30 -7.36 9.80 13.67
CA ARG A 30 -7.05 10.02 12.26
C ARG A 30 -6.60 11.46 12.02
N ILE A 31 -5.59 11.61 11.18
CA ILE A 31 -5.11 12.90 10.68
C ILE A 31 -5.18 12.89 9.17
N THR A 32 -5.74 13.94 8.59
CA THR A 32 -5.81 14.14 7.14
C THR A 32 -5.02 15.39 6.77
N LEU A 33 -4.08 15.24 5.84
CA LEU A 33 -3.25 16.35 5.38
C LEU A 33 -3.82 16.94 4.08
N MET A 34 -4.08 18.25 4.07
CA MET A 34 -4.52 19.03 2.92
C MET A 34 -5.60 18.36 2.02
N PRO A 35 -6.78 18.02 2.57
CA PRO A 35 -7.76 17.18 1.89
C PRO A 35 -8.35 17.78 0.60
N PHE A 36 -8.13 19.07 0.34
CA PHE A 36 -8.65 19.76 -0.86
C PHE A 36 -7.56 20.16 -1.85
N PHE A 37 -6.28 19.87 -1.57
CA PHE A 37 -5.19 20.33 -2.41
C PHE A 37 -5.14 19.57 -3.75
N ALA A 38 -5.27 18.26 -3.71
CA ALA A 38 -5.43 17.46 -4.92
C ALA A 38 -6.94 17.29 -5.24
N SER A 39 -7.46 18.18 -6.07
CA SER A 39 -8.87 18.22 -6.44
C SER A 39 -9.06 18.28 -7.95
N ALA A 40 -10.20 17.76 -8.41
CA ALA A 40 -10.64 17.77 -9.80
C ALA A 40 -12.05 18.36 -9.90
N LYS A 41 -12.29 19.23 -10.86
CA LYS A 41 -13.58 19.85 -11.08
C LYS A 41 -14.56 18.83 -11.65
N ASN A 42 -15.75 18.72 -11.06
CA ASN A 42 -16.71 17.67 -11.42
C ASN A 42 -17.26 17.82 -12.85
N GLU A 43 -17.50 19.04 -13.30
CA GLU A 43 -18.08 19.32 -14.60
C GLU A 43 -17.07 19.29 -15.77
N ASP A 44 -15.77 19.27 -15.47
CA ASP A 44 -14.72 19.27 -16.48
C ASP A 44 -14.36 17.84 -16.90
N GLN A 45 -14.69 17.48 -18.12
CA GLN A 45 -14.42 16.16 -18.69
C GLN A 45 -12.92 15.84 -18.82
N SER A 46 -12.05 16.84 -18.81
CA SER A 46 -10.60 16.66 -18.85
C SER A 46 -9.97 16.43 -17.48
N SER A 47 -10.72 16.69 -16.40
CA SER A 47 -10.27 16.57 -15.04
C SER A 47 -10.47 15.16 -14.49
N TYR A 48 -9.52 14.69 -13.67
CA TYR A 48 -9.58 13.37 -13.05
C TYR A 48 -8.78 13.31 -11.75
N LEU A 49 -9.09 12.31 -10.95
CA LEU A 49 -8.26 11.88 -9.83
C LEU A 49 -7.37 10.73 -10.27
N PHE A 50 -6.12 10.75 -9.83
CA PHE A 50 -5.14 9.69 -10.03
C PHE A 50 -4.99 8.92 -8.72
N VAL A 51 -5.31 7.63 -8.74
CA VAL A 51 -5.28 6.76 -7.57
C VAL A 51 -4.46 5.50 -7.86
N PRO A 52 -3.72 4.98 -6.86
CA PRO A 52 -2.80 3.87 -7.05
C PRO A 52 -3.49 2.50 -6.89
N SER A 53 -4.67 2.30 -7.46
CA SER A 53 -5.35 1.00 -7.44
C SER A 53 -4.61 0.02 -8.34
N GLY A 54 -3.91 -0.96 -7.76
CA GLY A 54 -3.06 -1.88 -8.50
C GLY A 54 -1.93 -1.17 -9.25
N SER A 55 -2.00 -1.19 -10.57
CA SER A 55 -1.07 -0.48 -11.48
C SER A 55 -1.43 1.00 -11.70
N GLY A 56 -2.49 1.49 -11.05
CA GLY A 56 -3.02 2.83 -11.16
C GLY A 56 -4.36 2.90 -11.88
N ALA A 57 -5.20 3.85 -11.46
CA ALA A 57 -6.50 4.13 -12.07
C ALA A 57 -6.75 5.63 -12.16
N LEU A 58 -7.56 6.02 -13.13
CA LEU A 58 -8.08 7.38 -13.27
C LEU A 58 -9.58 7.37 -12.97
N ILE A 59 -10.01 8.27 -12.08
CA ILE A 59 -11.41 8.47 -11.77
C ILE A 59 -11.84 9.79 -12.39
N TYR A 60 -12.78 9.75 -13.33
CA TYR A 60 -13.34 10.92 -13.98
C TYR A 60 -14.59 11.39 -13.25
N PRO A 61 -14.55 12.51 -12.50
CA PRO A 61 -15.66 12.93 -11.65
C PRO A 61 -16.96 13.17 -12.41
N TYR A 62 -16.90 13.65 -13.65
CA TYR A 62 -18.08 13.97 -14.46
C TYR A 62 -18.99 12.77 -14.71
N GLU A 63 -18.45 11.54 -14.67
CA GLU A 63 -19.20 10.29 -14.83
C GLU A 63 -20.01 9.91 -13.56
N TRP A 64 -19.72 10.56 -12.43
CA TRP A 64 -20.21 10.17 -11.11
C TRP A 64 -21.02 11.26 -10.42
N ILE A 65 -21.38 12.35 -11.13
CA ILE A 65 -22.09 13.50 -10.54
C ILE A 65 -23.43 13.05 -9.98
N SER A 66 -23.64 13.31 -8.69
CA SER A 66 -24.89 13.01 -7.97
C SER A 66 -25.05 13.91 -6.75
N ASP A 67 -26.24 13.86 -6.10
CA ASP A 67 -26.52 14.66 -4.91
C ASP A 67 -25.69 14.27 -3.68
N SER A 68 -25.09 13.09 -3.69
CA SER A 68 -24.19 12.60 -2.64
C SER A 68 -22.86 12.17 -3.23
N SER A 69 -21.76 12.47 -2.52
CA SER A 69 -20.44 11.96 -2.91
C SER A 69 -20.37 10.45 -2.79
N LYS A 70 -19.62 9.85 -3.73
CA LYS A 70 -19.13 8.49 -3.57
C LYS A 70 -17.73 8.57 -2.96
N SER A 71 -17.50 7.78 -1.94
CA SER A 71 -16.19 7.68 -1.29
C SER A 71 -15.53 6.35 -1.58
N CYS A 72 -14.22 6.36 -1.71
CA CYS A 72 -13.39 5.18 -1.77
C CYS A 72 -12.17 5.38 -0.87
N SER A 73 -11.70 4.29 -0.29
CA SER A 73 -10.54 4.24 0.59
C SER A 73 -9.63 3.13 0.12
N TYR A 74 -8.35 3.43 0.02
CA TYR A 74 -7.31 2.51 -0.43
C TYR A 74 -6.18 2.51 0.61
N PRO A 75 -6.16 1.53 1.54
CA PRO A 75 -5.03 1.36 2.45
C PRO A 75 -3.73 1.19 1.68
N VAL A 76 -2.71 1.97 2.03
CA VAL A 76 -1.39 1.85 1.41
C VAL A 76 -0.76 0.55 1.88
N TYR A 77 -0.20 -0.21 0.93
CA TYR A 77 0.29 -1.59 1.08
C TYR A 77 -0.80 -2.65 1.31
N GLY A 78 -2.09 -2.26 1.22
CA GLY A 78 -3.24 -3.15 1.37
C GLY A 78 -3.70 -3.30 2.81
N ASP A 79 -4.73 -4.11 3.00
CA ASP A 79 -5.28 -4.43 4.31
C ASP A 79 -4.29 -5.29 5.11
N ASP A 80 -4.30 -5.13 6.43
CA ASP A 80 -3.60 -6.05 7.31
C ASP A 80 -4.23 -7.44 7.18
N LEU A 81 -3.49 -8.36 6.59
CA LEU A 81 -3.95 -9.72 6.32
C LEU A 81 -4.26 -10.52 7.59
N GLN A 82 -3.86 -10.04 8.76
CA GLN A 82 -4.31 -10.62 10.04
C GLN A 82 -5.82 -10.48 10.24
N TYR A 83 -6.39 -9.41 9.74
CA TYR A 83 -7.79 -9.05 9.94
C TYR A 83 -8.65 -9.37 8.71
N ALA A 84 -8.10 -9.33 7.52
CA ALA A 84 -8.82 -9.57 6.27
C ALA A 84 -9.38 -11.00 6.13
N GLN A 85 -8.89 -11.96 6.89
CA GLN A 85 -9.37 -13.36 6.86
C GLN A 85 -10.62 -13.59 7.74
N ALA A 86 -10.98 -12.67 8.61
CA ALA A 86 -12.05 -12.91 9.58
C ALA A 86 -13.46 -12.86 8.98
N ASP A 87 -13.67 -12.11 7.91
CA ASP A 87 -15.03 -11.76 7.49
C ASP A 87 -15.52 -12.38 6.19
N GLY A 88 -14.71 -13.14 5.45
CA GLY A 88 -15.16 -13.83 4.23
C GLY A 88 -15.80 -12.88 3.20
N ASP A 89 -15.55 -11.59 3.31
CA ASP A 89 -16.18 -10.59 2.46
C ASP A 89 -15.50 -10.59 1.09
N GLU A 90 -16.26 -10.96 0.07
CA GLU A 90 -15.85 -10.96 -1.33
C GLU A 90 -15.57 -9.55 -1.88
N THR A 91 -15.65 -8.52 -1.05
CA THR A 91 -15.40 -7.12 -1.48
C THR A 91 -13.93 -6.81 -1.76
N THR A 92 -13.03 -7.74 -1.53
CA THR A 92 -11.59 -7.58 -1.73
C THR A 92 -11.08 -7.85 -3.17
N ASN A 93 -11.92 -7.73 -4.18
CA ASN A 93 -11.47 -7.70 -5.57
C ASN A 93 -10.68 -6.42 -5.94
N ARG A 94 -10.29 -5.63 -4.95
CA ARG A 94 -9.44 -4.46 -5.16
C ARG A 94 -7.99 -4.90 -5.14
N GLU A 95 -7.26 -4.52 -6.16
CA GLU A 95 -5.81 -4.70 -6.13
C GLU A 95 -5.21 -3.82 -5.03
N PRO A 96 -4.27 -4.35 -4.22
CA PRO A 96 -3.67 -3.59 -3.13
C PRO A 96 -2.87 -2.40 -3.66
N VAL A 97 -2.96 -1.28 -2.96
CA VAL A 97 -2.10 -0.13 -3.19
C VAL A 97 -0.66 -0.50 -2.83
N ARG A 98 0.25 -0.38 -3.79
CA ARG A 98 1.67 -0.71 -3.61
C ARG A 98 2.57 0.51 -3.58
N LEU A 99 2.07 1.63 -4.09
CA LEU A 99 2.83 2.86 -4.25
C LEU A 99 2.14 3.99 -3.47
N PRO A 100 2.84 4.68 -2.57
CA PRO A 100 2.30 5.75 -1.75
C PRO A 100 2.21 7.07 -2.52
N VAL A 101 1.51 7.06 -3.65
CA VAL A 101 1.37 8.20 -4.57
C VAL A 101 -0.08 8.37 -5.01
N PHE A 102 -0.52 9.59 -5.09
CA PHE A 102 -1.84 9.97 -5.63
C PHE A 102 -1.75 11.34 -6.32
N GLY A 103 -2.82 11.77 -6.95
CA GLY A 103 -2.80 13.07 -7.59
C GLY A 103 -4.12 13.45 -8.23
N SER A 104 -4.13 14.60 -8.88
CA SER A 104 -5.28 15.07 -9.65
C SER A 104 -4.85 15.89 -10.85
N LYS A 105 -5.69 15.91 -11.87
CA LYS A 105 -5.66 16.88 -12.94
C LYS A 105 -6.90 17.76 -12.83
N ASN A 106 -6.73 19.07 -12.93
CA ASN A 106 -7.79 20.05 -12.91
C ASN A 106 -7.52 21.11 -14.01
N GLY A 107 -8.23 20.99 -15.12
CA GLY A 107 -7.96 21.79 -16.31
C GLY A 107 -6.53 21.62 -16.84
N ASP A 108 -5.78 22.72 -16.93
CA ASP A 108 -4.40 22.77 -17.43
C ASP A 108 -3.34 22.57 -16.35
N SER A 109 -3.75 22.18 -15.15
CA SER A 109 -2.86 21.95 -14.02
C SER A 109 -3.05 20.53 -13.46
N ALA A 110 -1.99 19.96 -12.91
CA ALA A 110 -2.05 18.72 -12.18
C ALA A 110 -1.23 18.81 -10.88
N VAL A 111 -1.47 17.88 -9.98
CA VAL A 111 -0.71 17.74 -8.74
C VAL A 111 -0.31 16.28 -8.60
N CYS A 112 0.98 16.04 -8.38
CA CYS A 112 1.49 14.77 -7.88
C CYS A 112 1.67 14.90 -6.37
N ALA A 113 1.14 13.96 -5.60
CA ALA A 113 1.31 13.90 -4.15
C ALA A 113 1.95 12.57 -3.77
N VAL A 114 3.00 12.63 -2.96
CA VAL A 114 3.75 11.46 -2.50
C VAL A 114 3.71 11.43 -0.98
N ILE A 115 3.36 10.29 -0.41
CA ILE A 115 3.45 10.08 1.04
C ILE A 115 4.89 9.69 1.35
N ASP A 116 5.66 10.62 1.94
CA ASP A 116 7.09 10.44 2.21
C ASP A 116 7.34 9.62 3.48
N SER A 117 6.48 9.80 4.49
CA SER A 117 6.60 9.13 5.79
C SER A 117 5.23 8.71 6.32
N GLY A 118 5.19 7.59 7.04
CA GLY A 118 3.97 7.05 7.62
C GLY A 118 3.05 6.38 6.60
N ALA A 119 3.58 5.94 5.46
CA ALA A 119 2.79 5.29 4.41
C ALA A 119 2.06 4.03 4.91
N GLU A 120 2.65 3.31 5.86
CA GLU A 120 2.06 2.14 6.54
C GLU A 120 0.84 2.47 7.41
N LEU A 121 0.69 3.74 7.81
CA LEU A 121 -0.46 4.25 8.57
C LEU A 121 -1.51 4.89 7.66
N ALA A 122 -1.20 5.01 6.37
CA ALA A 122 -1.97 5.80 5.43
C ALA A 122 -3.03 5.00 4.68
N SER A 123 -4.14 5.68 4.41
CA SER A 123 -5.08 5.33 3.36
C SER A 123 -5.20 6.50 2.38
N ILE A 124 -5.28 6.21 1.09
CA ILE A 124 -5.60 7.20 0.07
C ILE A 124 -7.12 7.21 -0.08
N GLU A 125 -7.71 8.34 0.27
CA GLU A 125 -9.15 8.55 0.32
C GLU A 125 -9.61 9.37 -0.89
N CYS A 126 -10.77 9.05 -1.44
CA CYS A 126 -11.41 9.82 -2.48
C CYS A 126 -12.83 10.20 -2.11
N ASN A 127 -13.24 11.41 -2.45
CA ASN A 127 -14.63 11.85 -2.45
C ASN A 127 -14.99 12.33 -3.85
N VAL A 128 -15.93 11.66 -4.51
CA VAL A 128 -16.18 11.82 -5.94
C VAL A 128 -17.62 12.21 -6.22
N GLY A 129 -17.80 13.16 -7.14
CA GLY A 129 -19.07 13.42 -7.82
C GLY A 129 -20.13 14.20 -7.03
N ASN A 130 -19.79 14.86 -5.91
CA ASN A 130 -20.75 15.69 -5.19
C ASN A 130 -21.12 16.94 -5.99
N SER A 131 -22.36 17.01 -6.47
CA SER A 131 -22.88 18.13 -7.28
C SER A 131 -22.89 19.47 -6.54
N LYS A 132 -23.16 19.45 -5.22
CA LYS A 132 -23.23 20.66 -4.39
C LYS A 132 -21.86 21.24 -4.09
N PHE A 133 -20.83 20.40 -3.98
CA PHE A 133 -19.47 20.84 -3.72
C PHE A 133 -18.75 21.27 -5.01
N GLY A 134 -19.08 20.66 -6.15
CA GLY A 134 -18.53 20.97 -7.47
C GLY A 134 -17.13 20.45 -7.75
N TYR A 135 -16.48 19.82 -6.77
CA TYR A 135 -15.15 19.24 -6.86
C TYR A 135 -15.11 17.83 -6.27
N SER A 136 -14.29 17.01 -6.85
CA SER A 136 -13.86 15.73 -6.29
C SER A 136 -12.45 15.86 -5.74
N THR A 137 -12.13 15.11 -4.69
CA THR A 137 -10.87 15.22 -3.97
C THR A 137 -10.23 13.87 -3.76
N VAL A 138 -8.89 13.85 -3.74
CA VAL A 138 -8.08 12.71 -3.32
C VAL A 138 -7.04 13.20 -2.34
N TYR A 139 -6.82 12.46 -1.24
CA TYR A 139 -5.94 12.88 -0.16
C TYR A 139 -5.45 11.69 0.66
N ALA A 140 -4.36 11.89 1.39
CA ALA A 140 -3.87 10.92 2.37
C ALA A 140 -4.52 11.16 3.73
N SER A 141 -4.95 10.06 4.36
CA SER A 141 -5.48 10.02 5.70
C SER A 141 -4.70 8.98 6.51
N PHE A 142 -4.23 9.35 7.68
CA PHE A 142 -3.34 8.53 8.51
C PHE A 142 -4.07 8.07 9.77
N ASN A 143 -4.13 6.76 10.00
CA ASN A 143 -4.55 6.19 11.26
C ASN A 143 -3.39 6.24 12.23
N VAL A 144 -3.40 7.20 13.15
CA VAL A 144 -2.28 7.46 14.06
C VAL A 144 -2.23 6.52 15.26
N ARG A 145 -3.18 5.59 15.37
CA ARG A 145 -3.24 4.55 16.39
C ARG A 145 -3.37 3.20 15.72
N GLY A 146 -2.49 2.26 16.06
CA GLY A 146 -2.58 0.90 15.56
C GLY A 146 -3.90 0.23 15.97
N LEU A 147 -4.40 -0.67 15.13
CA LEU A 147 -5.51 -1.54 15.49
C LEU A 147 -5.03 -2.62 16.48
N SER A 148 -5.80 -2.83 17.53
CA SER A 148 -5.59 -3.98 18.42
C SER A 148 -6.24 -5.24 17.83
N SER A 149 -5.94 -6.41 18.42
CA SER A 149 -6.48 -7.70 18.00
C SER A 149 -8.00 -7.85 18.10
N TRP A 150 -8.72 -6.82 18.55
CA TRP A 150 -10.16 -6.83 18.79
C TRP A 150 -10.90 -5.70 18.03
N ASP A 151 -10.43 -5.30 16.87
CA ASP A 151 -11.00 -4.16 16.12
C ASP A 151 -11.06 -2.84 16.92
N SER A 152 -10.26 -2.73 17.95
CA SER A 152 -10.16 -1.52 18.76
C SER A 152 -8.83 -0.82 18.50
N TYR A 153 -8.85 0.51 18.53
CA TYR A 153 -7.64 1.29 18.43
C TYR A 153 -6.76 1.16 19.69
N SER A 154 -5.45 1.20 19.49
CA SER A 154 -4.49 1.31 20.58
C SER A 154 -4.74 2.57 21.41
N ASP A 155 -4.42 2.50 22.70
CA ASP A 155 -4.47 3.68 23.58
C ASP A 155 -3.34 4.67 23.29
N ASP A 156 -2.24 4.20 22.71
CA ASP A 156 -1.07 5.01 22.39
C ASP A 156 -1.06 5.44 20.93
N ILE A 157 -0.57 6.66 20.66
CA ILE A 157 -0.26 7.16 19.33
C ILE A 157 1.02 6.46 18.84
N CYS A 158 1.08 6.14 17.56
CA CYS A 158 2.26 5.55 16.95
C CYS A 158 3.46 6.51 17.03
N ASP A 159 4.64 5.98 17.39
CA ASP A 159 5.90 6.72 17.38
C ASP A 159 6.41 6.86 15.93
N SER A 160 5.97 7.91 15.25
CA SER A 160 6.27 8.13 13.83
C SER A 160 6.04 9.59 13.44
N THR A 161 6.51 9.94 12.25
CA THR A 161 6.16 11.18 11.56
C THR A 161 5.33 10.82 10.32
N VAL A 162 4.26 11.55 10.08
CA VAL A 162 3.49 11.42 8.84
C VAL A 162 3.73 12.64 7.96
N SER A 163 3.96 12.42 6.66
CA SER A 163 4.22 13.53 5.74
C SER A 163 3.78 13.23 4.31
N VAL A 164 3.41 14.31 3.60
CA VAL A 164 3.07 14.27 2.18
C VAL A 164 3.75 15.43 1.48
N SER A 165 4.44 15.14 0.37
CA SER A 165 4.99 16.11 -0.54
C SER A 165 4.08 16.30 -1.75
N TYR A 166 3.76 17.55 -2.06
CA TYR A 166 2.89 17.93 -3.16
C TYR A 166 3.70 18.68 -4.22
N TYR A 167 3.67 18.18 -5.45
CA TYR A 167 4.37 18.72 -6.60
C TYR A 167 3.38 19.24 -7.64
N PRO A 168 3.21 20.57 -7.77
CA PRO A 168 2.40 21.16 -8.83
C PRO A 168 3.00 20.89 -10.21
N LEU A 169 2.16 20.53 -11.17
CA LEU A 169 2.53 20.29 -12.56
C LEU A 169 1.72 21.18 -13.49
N SER A 170 2.36 21.70 -14.53
CA SER A 170 1.74 22.62 -15.49
C SER A 170 2.20 22.33 -16.93
N GLY A 171 1.48 22.87 -17.93
CA GLY A 171 1.81 22.69 -19.32
C GLY A 171 1.76 21.24 -19.76
N GLU A 172 2.75 20.78 -20.53
CA GLU A 172 2.81 19.43 -21.08
C GLU A 172 2.87 18.32 -20.01
N SER A 173 3.36 18.63 -18.82
CA SER A 173 3.41 17.68 -17.68
C SER A 173 2.13 17.63 -16.85
N ALA A 174 1.11 18.46 -17.14
CA ALA A 174 -0.15 18.48 -16.41
C ALA A 174 -1.09 17.32 -16.79
N ASN A 175 -0.61 16.10 -16.64
CA ASN A 175 -1.37 14.88 -16.95
C ASN A 175 -0.85 13.69 -16.14
N TYR A 176 -1.49 12.52 -16.28
CA TYR A 176 -1.14 11.32 -15.52
C TYR A 176 0.28 10.81 -15.82
N VAL A 177 0.79 11.05 -17.03
CA VAL A 177 2.18 10.69 -17.40
C VAL A 177 3.14 11.57 -16.59
N GLY A 178 2.90 12.89 -16.55
CA GLY A 178 3.71 13.80 -15.76
C GLY A 178 3.65 13.51 -14.26
N ILE A 179 2.50 13.07 -13.73
CA ILE A 179 2.39 12.58 -12.33
C ILE A 179 3.30 11.35 -12.14
N ALA A 180 3.24 10.40 -13.06
CA ALA A 180 4.06 9.18 -13.00
C ALA A 180 5.57 9.48 -13.14
N ASP A 181 5.94 10.38 -14.05
CA ASP A 181 7.33 10.82 -14.25
C ASP A 181 7.84 11.53 -12.99
N LYS A 182 7.03 12.37 -12.37
CA LYS A 182 7.38 13.06 -11.12
C LYS A 182 7.62 12.07 -9.98
N TYR A 183 6.77 11.07 -9.85
CA TYR A 183 6.98 10.00 -8.87
C TYR A 183 8.24 9.18 -9.17
N ARG A 184 8.53 8.89 -10.43
CA ARG A 184 9.77 8.24 -10.84
C ARG A 184 11.00 9.06 -10.48
N GLU A 185 10.98 10.37 -10.69
CA GLU A 185 12.07 11.28 -10.25
C GLU A 185 12.27 11.21 -8.73
N TYR A 186 11.16 11.24 -7.97
CA TYR A 186 11.18 11.08 -6.52
C TYR A 186 11.88 9.78 -6.12
N LEU A 187 11.50 8.64 -6.70
CA LEU A 187 12.09 7.34 -6.41
C LEU A 187 13.59 7.27 -6.73
N ILE A 188 14.00 7.88 -7.86
CA ILE A 188 15.44 7.94 -8.24
C ILE A 188 16.21 8.79 -7.25
N LYS A 189 15.67 9.91 -6.79
CA LYS A 189 16.26 10.78 -5.78
C LYS A 189 16.41 10.05 -4.43
N ASP A 190 15.43 9.22 -4.08
CA ASP A 190 15.43 8.36 -2.89
C ASP A 190 16.37 7.13 -3.00
N GLY A 191 17.05 6.98 -4.11
CA GLY A 191 18.11 5.98 -4.31
C GLY A 191 17.67 4.70 -5.03
N ILE A 192 16.44 4.62 -5.51
CA ILE A 192 16.00 3.52 -6.35
C ILE A 192 16.68 3.64 -7.72
N LYS A 193 17.45 2.63 -8.06
CA LYS A 193 18.09 2.56 -9.37
C LYS A 193 17.14 1.98 -10.40
N SER A 194 17.23 2.47 -11.64
CA SER A 194 16.58 1.79 -12.77
C SER A 194 17.08 0.35 -12.83
N GLY A 195 16.15 -0.61 -12.93
CA GLY A 195 16.49 -2.00 -13.14
C GLY A 195 17.23 -2.21 -14.46
N SER A 196 17.97 -3.32 -14.59
CA SER A 196 18.48 -3.75 -15.88
C SER A 196 17.30 -4.16 -16.78
N ASP A 197 17.44 -3.97 -18.09
CA ASP A 197 16.49 -4.47 -19.10
C ASP A 197 16.53 -6.02 -19.22
N GLU A 198 17.31 -6.68 -18.36
CA GLU A 198 17.38 -8.14 -18.33
C GLU A 198 16.04 -8.72 -17.86
N LYS A 199 15.45 -9.52 -18.71
CA LYS A 199 14.26 -10.30 -18.36
C LYS A 199 14.66 -11.41 -17.39
N LEU A 200 14.45 -11.18 -16.11
CA LEU A 200 14.67 -12.22 -15.09
C LEU A 200 13.48 -13.17 -15.05
N LEU A 201 13.76 -14.47 -15.17
CA LEU A 201 12.77 -15.48 -14.86
C LEU A 201 12.48 -15.43 -13.35
N SER A 202 11.24 -15.07 -12.99
CA SER A 202 10.82 -15.02 -11.57
C SER A 202 10.16 -16.34 -11.18
N LEU A 203 10.68 -16.97 -10.13
CA LEU A 203 10.19 -18.23 -9.59
C LEU A 203 9.72 -18.05 -8.15
N LYS A 204 8.43 -18.31 -7.89
CA LYS A 204 7.89 -18.32 -6.54
C LYS A 204 7.66 -19.78 -6.12
N ILE A 205 8.32 -20.23 -5.06
CA ILE A 205 8.20 -21.59 -4.51
C ILE A 205 7.49 -21.51 -3.17
N ILE A 206 6.44 -22.31 -2.99
CA ILE A 206 5.64 -22.38 -1.78
C ILE A 206 6.11 -23.57 -0.95
N GLY A 207 6.56 -23.29 0.29
CA GLY A 207 7.06 -24.29 1.23
C GLY A 207 5.96 -25.10 1.89
N GLY A 208 4.98 -24.46 2.49
CA GLY A 208 3.91 -25.17 3.19
C GLY A 208 2.75 -24.30 3.61
N THR A 209 1.68 -24.96 4.00
CA THR A 209 0.45 -24.36 4.52
C THR A 209 -0.02 -25.12 5.76
N HIS A 210 -0.94 -24.54 6.53
CA HIS A 210 -1.56 -25.28 7.62
C HIS A 210 -2.77 -26.06 7.15
N THR A 211 -2.92 -27.25 7.73
CA THR A 211 -4.11 -28.10 7.57
C THR A 211 -4.72 -28.37 8.95
N ASP A 212 -6.04 -28.46 8.98
CA ASP A 212 -6.75 -28.86 10.19
C ASP A 212 -6.75 -30.37 10.28
N GLU A 213 -6.16 -30.89 11.34
CA GLU A 213 -6.07 -32.32 11.65
C GLU A 213 -6.80 -32.63 12.96
N GLN A 214 -7.06 -33.91 13.22
CA GLN A 214 -7.68 -34.34 14.45
C GLN A 214 -6.86 -35.48 15.07
N PHE A 215 -6.59 -35.36 16.36
CA PHE A 215 -6.03 -36.44 17.16
C PHE A 215 -6.96 -36.78 18.30
N LEU A 216 -7.46 -38.02 18.33
CA LEU A 216 -8.45 -38.49 19.32
C LEU A 216 -9.68 -37.57 19.45
N GLY A 217 -10.15 -37.02 18.32
CA GLY A 217 -11.29 -36.10 18.29
C GLY A 217 -10.98 -34.65 18.71
N VAL A 218 -9.73 -34.33 19.03
CA VAL A 218 -9.29 -32.96 19.33
C VAL A 218 -8.72 -32.34 18.05
N PRO A 219 -9.33 -31.27 17.52
CA PRO A 219 -8.82 -30.60 16.33
C PRO A 219 -7.52 -29.84 16.65
N TYR A 220 -6.56 -29.90 15.77
CA TYR A 220 -5.34 -29.10 15.82
C TYR A 220 -4.89 -28.71 14.43
N ARG A 221 -4.14 -27.60 14.33
CA ARG A 221 -3.54 -27.15 13.06
C ARG A 221 -2.12 -27.70 12.95
N SER A 222 -1.83 -28.38 11.85
CA SER A 222 -0.49 -28.86 11.53
C SER A 222 0.07 -28.16 10.30
N LEU A 223 1.39 -27.95 10.28
CA LEU A 223 2.08 -27.44 9.11
C LEU A 223 2.30 -28.58 8.12
N PHE A 224 1.63 -28.51 6.98
CA PHE A 224 1.79 -29.40 5.84
C PHE A 224 2.86 -28.87 4.90
N THR A 225 3.90 -29.66 4.65
CA THR A 225 5.01 -29.31 3.74
C THR A 225 4.61 -29.66 2.31
N THR A 226 4.53 -28.66 1.43
CA THR A 226 4.29 -28.82 -0.01
C THR A 226 5.59 -29.00 -0.78
N THR A 227 6.63 -28.27 -0.40
CA THR A 227 7.95 -28.31 -1.03
C THR A 227 9.02 -28.24 0.06
N SER A 228 9.92 -29.24 0.08
CA SER A 228 11.09 -29.18 0.96
C SER A 228 12.17 -28.26 0.40
N LEU A 229 13.18 -27.92 1.21
CA LEU A 229 14.33 -27.14 0.72
C LEU A 229 15.14 -27.89 -0.34
N SER A 230 15.23 -29.22 -0.22
CA SER A 230 15.90 -30.07 -1.23
C SER A 230 15.14 -30.07 -2.56
N ASP A 231 13.81 -30.20 -2.52
CA ASP A 231 12.98 -30.15 -3.72
C ASP A 231 13.03 -28.76 -4.38
N ALA A 232 13.00 -27.69 -3.56
CA ALA A 232 13.14 -26.32 -4.06
C ALA A 232 14.49 -26.12 -4.78
N LEU A 233 15.57 -26.66 -4.22
CA LEU A 233 16.90 -26.59 -4.84
C LEU A 233 16.94 -27.38 -6.16
N GLU A 234 16.31 -28.55 -6.22
CA GLU A 234 16.23 -29.37 -7.42
C GLU A 234 15.44 -28.63 -8.52
N ILE A 235 14.29 -28.05 -8.18
CA ILE A 235 13.48 -27.23 -9.10
C ILE A 235 14.28 -26.07 -9.67
N ILE A 236 15.02 -25.36 -8.81
CA ILE A 236 15.84 -24.20 -9.23
C ILE A 236 16.94 -24.64 -10.21
N LYS A 237 17.61 -25.75 -9.91
CA LYS A 237 18.67 -26.31 -10.76
C LYS A 237 18.12 -26.76 -12.12
N ASP A 238 17.03 -27.52 -12.12
CA ASP A 238 16.39 -28.00 -13.35
C ASP A 238 15.94 -26.85 -14.26
N ILE A 239 15.34 -25.82 -13.68
CA ILE A 239 14.95 -24.62 -14.43
C ILE A 239 16.17 -23.87 -14.97
N SER A 240 17.20 -23.65 -14.14
CA SER A 240 18.41 -22.96 -14.56
C SER A 240 19.13 -23.70 -15.69
N GLU A 241 19.22 -25.02 -15.64
CA GLU A 241 19.81 -25.84 -16.68
C GLU A 241 19.03 -25.80 -17.99
N LYS A 242 17.68 -25.80 -17.92
CA LYS A 242 16.82 -25.77 -19.12
C LYS A 242 16.76 -24.41 -19.78
N THR A 243 16.81 -23.34 -19.00
CA THR A 243 16.75 -21.96 -19.52
C THR A 243 18.10 -21.36 -19.80
N ASN A 244 19.18 -21.94 -19.25
CA ASN A 244 20.54 -21.39 -19.23
C ASN A 244 20.58 -19.99 -18.58
N GLU A 245 19.65 -19.73 -17.66
CA GLU A 245 19.52 -18.46 -16.92
C GLU A 245 19.36 -18.75 -15.43
N ALA A 246 19.88 -17.88 -14.58
CA ALA A 246 19.64 -17.95 -13.13
C ALA A 246 18.31 -17.28 -12.80
N PRO A 247 17.30 -18.02 -12.27
CA PRO A 247 16.03 -17.42 -11.90
C PRO A 247 16.15 -16.56 -10.64
N ALA A 248 15.35 -15.47 -10.59
CA ALA A 248 15.10 -14.76 -9.35
C ALA A 248 14.11 -15.59 -8.50
N VAL A 249 14.57 -16.10 -7.36
CA VAL A 249 13.79 -17.02 -6.55
C VAL A 249 13.20 -16.33 -5.33
N ASN A 250 11.89 -16.47 -5.14
CA ASN A 250 11.17 -16.07 -3.95
C ASN A 250 10.62 -17.33 -3.21
N LEU A 251 11.18 -17.61 -2.05
CA LEU A 251 10.72 -18.70 -1.17
C LEU A 251 9.64 -18.17 -0.22
N VAL A 252 8.41 -18.66 -0.36
CA VAL A 252 7.24 -18.23 0.42
C VAL A 252 6.75 -19.38 1.30
N GLY A 253 6.40 -19.09 2.55
CA GLY A 253 5.80 -20.09 3.44
C GLY A 253 6.77 -21.12 3.99
N PHE A 254 8.07 -20.85 4.04
CA PHE A 254 9.09 -21.74 4.64
C PHE A 254 9.28 -21.50 6.15
N GLY A 255 8.54 -20.57 6.74
CA GLY A 255 8.49 -20.34 8.18
C GLY A 255 7.56 -21.30 8.93
N LYS A 256 7.51 -21.18 10.26
CA LYS A 256 6.60 -21.97 11.11
C LYS A 256 5.12 -21.74 10.81
N SER A 257 4.78 -20.60 10.22
CA SER A 257 3.40 -20.25 9.87
C SER A 257 3.00 -20.70 8.45
N GLY A 258 3.92 -21.29 7.68
CA GLY A 258 3.63 -21.60 6.28
C GLY A 258 3.30 -20.33 5.50
N ILE A 259 2.36 -20.44 4.55
CA ILE A 259 1.82 -19.30 3.79
C ILE A 259 0.72 -18.54 4.54
N ASP A 260 0.33 -19.00 5.73
CA ASP A 260 -0.69 -18.31 6.51
C ASP A 260 -0.18 -16.93 6.90
N VAL A 261 -0.92 -15.93 6.48
CA VAL A 261 -0.63 -14.53 6.74
C VAL A 261 -1.05 -14.18 8.18
N GLY A 262 -0.33 -13.25 8.79
CA GLY A 262 -0.68 -12.72 10.09
C GLY A 262 0.07 -13.27 11.29
N LYS A 263 0.91 -14.28 11.12
CA LYS A 263 1.83 -14.73 12.19
C LYS A 263 3.27 -14.62 11.72
N VAL A 264 3.90 -13.51 11.97
CA VAL A 264 5.35 -13.39 11.82
C VAL A 264 5.98 -14.23 12.93
N SER A 265 6.63 -15.34 12.58
CA SER A 265 7.43 -16.06 13.56
C SER A 265 8.62 -15.18 13.94
N GLY A 266 8.75 -14.86 15.23
CA GLY A 266 9.70 -13.87 15.77
C GLY A 266 11.18 -14.07 15.48
N ASN A 267 11.58 -14.98 14.60
CA ASN A 267 12.97 -15.26 14.28
C ASN A 267 13.23 -15.50 12.79
N ASN A 268 12.42 -15.12 11.85
CA ASN A 268 12.65 -15.35 10.39
C ASN A 268 13.29 -16.73 10.06
N ALA A 269 13.12 -17.70 10.95
CA ALA A 269 13.78 -18.97 10.85
C ALA A 269 12.95 -19.90 9.98
N ILE A 270 13.60 -20.45 8.97
CA ILE A 270 13.07 -21.59 8.21
C ILE A 270 12.73 -22.71 9.21
N SER A 271 11.52 -23.25 9.11
CA SER A 271 11.10 -24.34 9.98
C SER A 271 11.88 -25.62 9.64
N ASN A 272 12.30 -26.36 10.67
CA ASN A 272 12.97 -27.65 10.48
C ASN A 272 12.11 -28.70 9.74
N LYS A 273 10.80 -28.47 9.61
CA LYS A 273 9.91 -29.32 8.81
C LYS A 273 10.22 -29.28 7.31
N PHE A 274 10.94 -28.28 6.83
CA PHE A 274 11.32 -28.15 5.40
C PHE A 274 12.69 -28.76 5.08
N GLY A 275 13.35 -29.40 6.02
CA GLY A 275 14.67 -29.98 5.90
C GLY A 275 15.75 -29.21 6.67
N ASP A 276 16.92 -29.83 6.81
CA ASP A 276 18.03 -29.22 7.51
C ASP A 276 18.63 -28.05 6.71
N LYS A 277 19.07 -27.04 7.44
CA LYS A 277 19.86 -25.95 6.88
C LYS A 277 21.27 -26.50 6.60
N THR A 278 21.52 -26.91 5.38
CA THR A 278 22.88 -27.21 4.91
C THR A 278 23.55 -25.96 4.40
#